data_e934f0b320be666b477a5356719e566d
#
_entry.id   e934f0b320be666b477a5356719e566d
#
_cell.length_a   1.000
_cell.length_b   1.000
_cell.length_c   1.000
_cell.angle_alpha   90.00
_cell.angle_beta   90.00
_cell.angle_gamma   90.00
#
_symmetry.space_group_name_H-M   'P 1'
#
loop_
_entity.id
_entity.type
_entity.pdbx_description
1 polymer ?
#
loop_
_entity_poly.entity_id
_entity_poly.type
_entity_poly.pdbx_seq_one_letter_code
_entity_poly.pdbx_strand_id
1 'polypeptide(L)'
;MQKLIIIGGGVMGLSIARQLSNAPYNISIIDRTTPRMNASYAAGGMLGAQNEFFEATPLYRLAMQSRALMPHVAQQLQRDTGIDIEFQCHGLIKIATEVTHIENIKKQFSFLKQDDHHIQWFHPKDLHRLFPHLNPKTTAAFKIQDDGQIHANLYTQALTKAVISQKNTQLYSHTEVTHIEKHRDGYTVHTSQGAMMADLLVIAAGAWSGKLLSDIHISLPTRPVKGDVKLVETQSPILKTTLFNANGCYIVPKHHNRYLIGATSEWDNWSTDNDASNLKWLDDKSQEMLPQLRNHRIIKTWTGIRPITHQEVPIMGPISPSLFVATGHYRNGILLSPIVGQLMAKAIQGDVQALDTLQPFTPNVQQN
;
A
#
# COMPACT_ATOMS: atom_id res chain seq x y z
N MET A 1 -32.61 -0.66 -1.91
CA MET A 1 -31.14 -0.98 -1.95
C MET A 1 -30.59 -0.75 -0.55
N GLN A 2 -29.78 -1.68 -0.06
CA GLN A 2 -29.13 -1.54 1.25
C GLN A 2 -28.13 -0.38 1.24
N LYS A 3 -28.05 0.32 2.37
CA LYS A 3 -27.10 1.42 2.58
C LYS A 3 -25.77 0.86 3.08
N LEU A 4 -24.74 0.98 2.28
CA LEU A 4 -23.37 0.60 2.64
C LEU A 4 -22.53 1.85 2.88
N ILE A 5 -21.99 1.99 4.08
CA ILE A 5 -21.00 3.04 4.37
C ILE A 5 -19.60 2.43 4.39
N ILE A 6 -18.65 3.05 3.67
CA ILE A 6 -17.22 2.73 3.71
C ILE A 6 -16.50 3.91 4.36
N ILE A 7 -15.90 3.68 5.53
CA ILE A 7 -15.13 4.70 6.23
C ILE A 7 -13.66 4.58 5.82
N GLY A 8 -13.18 5.57 5.07
CA GLY A 8 -11.84 5.67 4.52
C GLY A 8 -11.81 5.67 3.00
N GLY A 9 -11.39 6.79 2.41
CA GLY A 9 -11.18 7.02 0.97
C GLY A 9 -9.75 6.75 0.51
N GLY A 10 -9.03 5.87 1.20
CA GLY A 10 -7.74 5.34 0.76
C GLY A 10 -7.90 4.24 -0.30
N VAL A 11 -6.78 3.69 -0.80
CA VAL A 11 -6.81 2.65 -1.87
C VAL A 11 -7.64 1.43 -1.49
N MET A 12 -7.78 1.09 -0.20
CA MET A 12 -8.62 -0.03 0.23
C MET A 12 -10.10 0.27 0.06
N GLY A 13 -10.60 1.35 0.66
CA GLY A 13 -12.00 1.73 0.54
C GLY A 13 -12.42 2.01 -0.90
N LEU A 14 -11.58 2.72 -1.66
CA LEU A 14 -11.83 3.01 -3.07
C LEU A 14 -11.83 1.73 -3.93
N SER A 15 -10.91 0.78 -3.67
CA SER A 15 -10.88 -0.47 -4.42
C SER A 15 -12.10 -1.35 -4.13
N ILE A 16 -12.54 -1.42 -2.87
CA ILE A 16 -13.78 -2.12 -2.48
C ILE A 16 -15.00 -1.49 -3.18
N ALA A 17 -15.15 -0.18 -3.08
CA ALA A 17 -16.26 0.54 -3.71
C ALA A 17 -16.28 0.36 -5.23
N ARG A 18 -15.11 0.41 -5.88
CA ARG A 18 -14.99 0.21 -7.32
C ARG A 18 -15.53 -1.16 -7.76
N GLN A 19 -15.25 -2.20 -7.00
CA GLN A 19 -15.71 -3.56 -7.31
C GLN A 19 -17.21 -3.77 -7.04
N LEU A 20 -17.84 -2.89 -6.27
CA LEU A 20 -19.28 -2.91 -5.96
C LEU A 20 -20.14 -2.04 -6.91
N SER A 21 -19.58 -1.54 -8.02
CA SER A 21 -20.25 -0.64 -8.95
C SER A 21 -21.62 -1.12 -9.46
N ASN A 22 -21.78 -2.43 -9.64
CA ASN A 22 -23.01 -3.07 -10.13
C ASN A 22 -23.75 -3.82 -9.02
N ALA A 23 -23.32 -3.72 -7.78
CA ALA A 23 -23.97 -4.39 -6.65
C ALA A 23 -25.20 -3.60 -6.17
N PRO A 24 -26.19 -4.26 -5.54
CA PRO A 24 -27.47 -3.62 -5.15
C PRO A 24 -27.33 -2.80 -3.84
N TYR A 25 -26.28 -1.99 -3.75
CA TYR A 25 -26.00 -1.11 -2.61
C TYR A 25 -26.05 0.37 -3.01
N ASN A 26 -26.51 1.21 -2.08
CA ASN A 26 -26.22 2.65 -2.10
C ASN A 26 -24.96 2.88 -1.26
N ILE A 27 -23.87 3.24 -1.90
CA ILE A 27 -22.55 3.30 -1.28
C ILE A 27 -22.22 4.76 -0.92
N SER A 28 -21.89 4.99 0.35
CA SER A 28 -21.34 6.26 0.82
C SER A 28 -19.92 6.03 1.31
N ILE A 29 -18.93 6.69 0.69
CA ILE A 29 -17.55 6.68 1.16
C ILE A 29 -17.33 7.96 1.96
N ILE A 30 -16.85 7.84 3.19
CA ILE A 30 -16.57 8.98 4.07
C ILE A 30 -15.07 9.06 4.31
N ASP A 31 -14.47 10.20 3.99
CA ASP A 31 -13.04 10.44 4.23
C ASP A 31 -12.80 11.86 4.77
N ARG A 32 -12.01 11.96 5.83
CA ARG A 32 -11.71 13.24 6.51
C ARG A 32 -10.69 14.09 5.77
N THR A 33 -9.88 13.50 4.91
CA THR A 33 -8.81 14.16 4.20
C THR A 33 -9.06 14.14 2.70
N THR A 34 -8.46 15.09 2.00
CA THR A 34 -8.35 14.97 0.55
C THR A 34 -7.50 13.73 0.22
N PRO A 35 -7.70 13.08 -0.92
CA PRO A 35 -6.87 11.95 -1.36
C PRO A 35 -5.36 12.22 -1.26
N ARG A 36 -4.94 13.49 -1.26
CA ARG A 36 -3.53 13.92 -1.19
C ARG A 36 -2.85 13.77 0.18
N MET A 37 -3.62 13.52 1.25
CA MET A 37 -3.11 13.53 2.64
C MET A 37 -3.12 12.15 3.31
N ASN A 38 -3.53 11.09 2.62
CA ASN A 38 -3.60 9.74 3.18
C ASN A 38 -2.34 8.90 2.88
N ALA A 39 -2.17 7.77 3.58
CA ALA A 39 -1.05 6.85 3.40
C ALA A 39 -0.91 6.35 1.95
N SER A 40 -2.03 6.16 1.26
CA SER A 40 -2.08 5.70 -0.12
C SER A 40 -1.48 6.72 -1.07
N TYR A 41 -1.77 8.01 -0.85
CA TYR A 41 -1.19 9.11 -1.62
C TYR A 41 0.30 9.30 -1.32
N ALA A 42 0.72 9.07 -0.08
CA ALA A 42 2.11 9.21 0.35
C ALA A 42 3.01 8.03 -0.09
N ALA A 43 2.43 6.94 -0.56
CA ALA A 43 3.17 5.73 -0.90
C ALA A 43 4.15 5.92 -2.07
N GLY A 44 5.27 5.18 -2.05
CA GLY A 44 6.28 5.19 -3.11
C GLY A 44 5.82 4.57 -4.43
N GLY A 45 4.78 3.73 -4.38
CA GLY A 45 4.21 3.07 -5.54
C GLY A 45 4.95 1.83 -6.01
N MET A 46 5.97 1.38 -5.29
CA MET A 46 6.60 0.09 -5.50
C MET A 46 5.58 -1.03 -5.20
N LEU A 47 5.52 -2.07 -6.03
CA LEU A 47 4.67 -3.23 -5.79
C LEU A 47 5.33 -4.19 -4.80
N GLY A 48 6.54 -4.66 -5.07
CA GLY A 48 7.36 -5.38 -4.10
C GLY A 48 6.79 -6.73 -3.65
N ALA A 49 6.02 -7.42 -4.51
CA ALA A 49 5.25 -8.61 -4.13
C ALA A 49 6.08 -9.77 -3.53
N GLN A 50 7.38 -9.82 -3.83
CA GLN A 50 8.32 -10.82 -3.32
C GLN A 50 9.38 -10.21 -2.39
N ASN A 51 9.43 -8.87 -2.30
CA ASN A 51 10.55 -8.16 -1.69
C ASN A 51 10.71 -8.36 -0.18
N GLU A 52 9.62 -8.65 0.54
CA GLU A 52 9.63 -8.72 2.02
C GLU A 52 9.35 -10.12 2.57
N PHE A 53 9.25 -11.15 1.72
CA PHE A 53 8.89 -12.50 2.14
C PHE A 53 10.09 -13.45 2.15
N PHE A 54 10.06 -14.38 3.12
CA PHE A 54 11.05 -15.43 3.33
C PHE A 54 10.41 -16.82 3.35
N GLU A 55 9.08 -16.90 3.21
CA GLU A 55 8.27 -18.11 3.20
C GLU A 55 6.94 -17.90 2.46
N ALA A 56 6.31 -18.99 2.00
CA ALA A 56 5.08 -18.96 1.22
C ALA A 56 3.82 -18.84 2.10
N THR A 57 3.69 -17.71 2.81
CA THR A 57 2.52 -17.40 3.64
C THR A 57 1.25 -17.16 2.82
N PRO A 58 0.04 -17.18 3.43
CA PRO A 58 -1.17 -16.71 2.77
C PRO A 58 -1.04 -15.28 2.20
N LEU A 59 -0.34 -14.38 2.92
CA LEU A 59 -0.10 -13.01 2.47
C LEU A 59 0.81 -12.96 1.23
N TYR A 60 1.86 -13.78 1.18
CA TYR A 60 2.71 -13.91 0.00
C TYR A 60 1.90 -14.31 -1.24
N ARG A 61 1.03 -15.31 -1.09
CA ARG A 61 0.17 -15.77 -2.20
C ARG A 61 -0.77 -14.68 -2.70
N LEU A 62 -1.40 -13.92 -1.79
CA LEU A 62 -2.22 -12.77 -2.17
C LEU A 62 -1.39 -11.66 -2.82
N ALA A 63 -0.18 -11.39 -2.36
CA ALA A 63 0.73 -10.41 -2.94
C ALA A 63 1.05 -10.76 -4.40
N MET A 64 1.35 -12.03 -4.69
CA MET A 64 1.62 -12.51 -6.04
C MET A 64 0.39 -12.39 -6.95
N GLN A 65 -0.79 -12.78 -6.48
CA GLN A 65 -2.05 -12.64 -7.22
C GLN A 65 -2.35 -11.16 -7.51
N SER A 66 -2.16 -10.29 -6.52
CA SER A 66 -2.43 -8.87 -6.69
C SER A 66 -1.48 -8.20 -7.67
N ARG A 67 -0.19 -8.56 -7.65
CA ARG A 67 0.78 -8.10 -8.65
C ARG A 67 0.34 -8.47 -10.06
N ALA A 68 -0.12 -9.70 -10.25
CA ALA A 68 -0.62 -10.18 -11.55
C ALA A 68 -1.86 -9.42 -12.05
N LEU A 69 -2.69 -8.87 -11.15
CA LEU A 69 -3.85 -8.06 -11.51
C LEU A 69 -3.47 -6.63 -11.92
N MET A 70 -2.35 -6.08 -11.45
CA MET A 70 -2.03 -4.67 -11.60
C MET A 70 -1.98 -4.16 -13.05
N PRO A 71 -1.40 -4.89 -14.04
CA PRO A 71 -1.42 -4.45 -15.44
C PRO A 71 -2.83 -4.24 -15.97
N HIS A 72 -3.74 -5.17 -15.65
CA HIS A 72 -5.14 -5.07 -16.05
C HIS A 72 -5.87 -3.91 -15.35
N VAL A 73 -5.64 -3.72 -14.06
CA VAL A 73 -6.18 -2.59 -13.30
C VAL A 73 -5.71 -1.25 -13.88
N ALA A 74 -4.41 -1.15 -14.25
CA ALA A 74 -3.87 0.05 -14.87
C ALA A 74 -4.58 0.39 -16.18
N GLN A 75 -4.75 -0.59 -17.07
CA GLN A 75 -5.47 -0.42 -18.34
C GLN A 75 -6.93 -0.05 -18.15
N GLN A 76 -7.62 -0.70 -17.18
CA GLN A 76 -9.01 -0.37 -16.89
C GLN A 76 -9.16 1.05 -16.38
N LEU A 77 -8.33 1.47 -15.41
CA LEU A 77 -8.38 2.81 -14.84
C LEU A 77 -8.10 3.88 -15.92
N GLN A 78 -7.13 3.64 -16.80
CA GLN A 78 -6.86 4.56 -17.90
C GLN A 78 -8.04 4.69 -18.85
N ARG A 79 -8.72 3.60 -19.21
CA ARG A 79 -9.93 3.63 -20.05
C ARG A 79 -11.09 4.35 -19.35
N ASP A 80 -11.34 4.02 -18.07
CA ASP A 80 -12.50 4.51 -17.34
C ASP A 80 -12.36 5.98 -16.92
N THR A 81 -11.12 6.45 -16.73
CA THR A 81 -10.85 7.76 -16.13
C THR A 81 -10.00 8.69 -16.98
N GLY A 82 -9.31 8.18 -18.00
CA GLY A 82 -8.32 8.91 -18.75
C GLY A 82 -7.00 9.14 -18.00
N ILE A 83 -6.82 8.59 -16.80
CA ILE A 83 -5.60 8.74 -15.99
C ILE A 83 -4.71 7.53 -16.17
N ASP A 84 -3.51 7.75 -16.72
CA ASP A 84 -2.44 6.77 -16.73
C ASP A 84 -1.76 6.76 -15.34
N ILE A 85 -1.76 5.61 -14.68
CA ILE A 85 -1.11 5.44 -13.38
C ILE A 85 0.39 5.15 -13.47
N GLU A 86 0.96 5.26 -14.65
CA GLU A 86 2.38 5.06 -14.95
C GLU A 86 2.89 3.67 -14.50
N PHE A 87 2.11 2.63 -14.78
CA PHE A 87 2.54 1.26 -14.46
C PHE A 87 3.78 0.89 -15.29
N GLN A 88 4.84 0.46 -14.59
CA GLN A 88 6.10 0.00 -15.18
C GLN A 88 6.52 -1.32 -14.56
N CYS A 89 6.96 -2.27 -15.39
CA CYS A 89 7.45 -3.59 -14.98
C CYS A 89 8.93 -3.73 -15.37
N HIS A 90 9.82 -3.00 -14.67
CA HIS A 90 11.27 -3.04 -14.92
C HIS A 90 12.02 -3.90 -13.89
N GLY A 91 11.28 -4.58 -13.02
CA GLY A 91 11.79 -5.40 -11.94
C GLY A 91 12.22 -4.58 -10.71
N LEU A 92 12.69 -5.32 -9.72
CA LEU A 92 13.26 -4.79 -8.47
C LEU A 92 14.62 -5.47 -8.24
N ILE A 93 15.63 -4.68 -7.88
CA ILE A 93 16.94 -5.17 -7.48
C ILE A 93 17.04 -5.03 -5.97
N LYS A 94 17.19 -6.15 -5.28
CA LYS A 94 17.52 -6.20 -3.86
C LYS A 94 19.04 -6.19 -3.69
N ILE A 95 19.55 -5.29 -2.87
CA ILE A 95 20.99 -5.18 -2.58
C ILE A 95 21.27 -5.23 -1.08
N ALA A 96 22.49 -5.56 -0.72
CA ALA A 96 23.06 -5.30 0.59
C ALA A 96 24.31 -4.42 0.45
N THR A 97 24.26 -3.25 1.11
CA THR A 97 25.45 -2.36 1.22
C THR A 97 26.28 -2.67 2.46
N GLU A 98 25.73 -3.42 3.41
CA GLU A 98 26.38 -3.84 4.64
C GLU A 98 26.56 -5.36 4.66
N VAL A 99 27.74 -5.83 5.10
CA VAL A 99 28.08 -7.27 5.15
C VAL A 99 27.09 -8.06 6.02
N THR A 100 26.60 -7.46 7.09
CA THR A 100 25.63 -8.05 8.01
C THR A 100 24.30 -8.45 7.35
N HIS A 101 23.95 -7.81 6.23
CA HIS A 101 22.72 -8.10 5.50
C HIS A 101 22.87 -9.14 4.38
N ILE A 102 24.09 -9.53 4.01
CA ILE A 102 24.35 -10.43 2.87
C ILE A 102 23.66 -11.78 3.08
N GLU A 103 23.83 -12.39 4.25
CA GLU A 103 23.24 -13.69 4.54
C GLU A 103 21.69 -13.63 4.53
N ASN A 104 21.12 -12.52 4.94
CA ASN A 104 19.67 -12.33 4.91
C ASN A 104 19.16 -12.31 3.46
N ILE A 105 19.78 -11.55 2.57
CA ILE A 105 19.36 -11.53 1.16
C ILE A 105 19.64 -12.84 0.43
N LYS A 106 20.66 -13.61 0.81
CA LYS A 106 20.88 -14.97 0.28
C LYS A 106 19.77 -15.94 0.70
N LYS A 107 19.34 -15.91 1.96
CA LYS A 107 18.23 -16.71 2.45
C LYS A 107 16.94 -16.37 1.68
N GLN A 108 16.66 -15.08 1.51
CA GLN A 108 15.51 -14.62 0.74
C GLN A 108 15.59 -15.08 -0.72
N PHE A 109 16.75 -14.91 -1.37
CA PHE A 109 16.97 -15.39 -2.73
C PHE A 109 16.73 -16.89 -2.84
N SER A 110 17.25 -17.70 -1.92
CA SER A 110 17.10 -19.15 -1.92
C SER A 110 15.63 -19.56 -1.80
N PHE A 111 14.85 -18.88 -0.96
CA PHE A 111 13.41 -19.09 -0.84
C PHE A 111 12.70 -18.73 -2.15
N LEU A 112 12.89 -17.51 -2.65
CA LEU A 112 12.20 -17.01 -3.83
C LEU A 112 12.52 -17.82 -5.09
N LYS A 113 13.77 -18.32 -5.20
CA LYS A 113 14.23 -19.12 -6.36
C LYS A 113 13.54 -20.47 -6.49
N GLN A 114 12.97 -21.00 -5.40
CA GLN A 114 12.17 -22.23 -5.43
C GLN A 114 10.83 -22.04 -6.15
N ASP A 115 10.24 -20.85 -6.01
CA ASP A 115 8.90 -20.51 -6.52
C ASP A 115 8.96 -19.79 -7.88
N ASP A 116 10.06 -19.03 -8.11
CA ASP A 116 10.20 -18.17 -9.28
C ASP A 116 11.58 -18.33 -9.93
N HIS A 117 11.59 -19.02 -11.08
CA HIS A 117 12.83 -19.26 -11.82
C HIS A 117 13.42 -18.02 -12.49
N HIS A 118 12.66 -16.93 -12.62
CA HIS A 118 13.13 -15.65 -13.18
C HIS A 118 13.96 -14.82 -12.19
N ILE A 119 13.99 -15.18 -10.91
CA ILE A 119 14.84 -14.51 -9.92
C ILE A 119 16.31 -14.78 -10.24
N GLN A 120 17.10 -13.72 -10.33
CA GLN A 120 18.50 -13.79 -10.73
C GLN A 120 19.43 -13.21 -9.67
N TRP A 121 20.39 -14.01 -9.21
CA TRP A 121 21.52 -13.53 -8.42
C TRP A 121 22.60 -12.95 -9.33
N PHE A 122 23.22 -11.82 -8.93
CA PHE A 122 24.31 -11.21 -9.67
C PHE A 122 25.64 -11.49 -9.02
N HIS A 123 26.62 -11.91 -9.84
CA HIS A 123 28.03 -11.83 -9.45
C HIS A 123 28.49 -10.36 -9.47
N PRO A 124 29.43 -9.94 -8.60
CA PRO A 124 29.85 -8.54 -8.49
C PRO A 124 30.26 -7.90 -9.83
N LYS A 125 31.02 -8.65 -10.66
CA LYS A 125 31.46 -8.17 -11.98
C LYS A 125 30.29 -7.88 -12.93
N ASP A 126 29.28 -8.73 -12.97
CA ASP A 126 28.10 -8.56 -13.81
C ASP A 126 27.19 -7.46 -13.25
N LEU A 127 27.07 -7.38 -11.92
CA LEU A 127 26.30 -6.33 -11.27
C LEU A 127 26.75 -4.93 -11.69
N HIS A 128 28.05 -4.65 -11.61
CA HIS A 128 28.59 -3.31 -11.95
C HIS A 128 28.63 -3.05 -13.45
N ARG A 129 28.73 -4.08 -14.28
CA ARG A 129 28.59 -3.94 -15.75
C ARG A 129 27.17 -3.57 -16.15
N LEU A 130 26.16 -4.17 -15.52
CA LEU A 130 24.74 -3.93 -15.83
C LEU A 130 24.19 -2.68 -15.14
N PHE A 131 24.69 -2.35 -13.97
CA PHE A 131 24.28 -1.22 -13.15
C PHE A 131 25.48 -0.35 -12.77
N PRO A 132 26.07 0.39 -13.74
CA PRO A 132 27.34 1.11 -13.54
C PRO A 132 27.24 2.26 -12.52
N HIS A 133 26.04 2.68 -12.18
CA HIS A 133 25.80 3.72 -11.18
C HIS A 133 25.70 3.20 -9.74
N LEU A 134 25.61 1.87 -9.54
CA LEU A 134 25.65 1.30 -8.19
C LEU A 134 26.99 1.58 -7.51
N ASN A 135 26.95 1.74 -6.19
CA ASN A 135 28.16 1.86 -5.40
C ASN A 135 29.09 0.66 -5.65
N PRO A 136 30.36 0.89 -6.04
CA PRO A 136 31.30 -0.20 -6.31
C PRO A 136 31.51 -1.18 -5.15
N LYS A 137 31.19 -0.79 -3.92
CA LYS A 137 31.26 -1.64 -2.73
C LYS A 137 30.08 -2.60 -2.61
N THR A 138 29.02 -2.46 -3.43
CA THR A 138 27.89 -3.39 -3.42
C THR A 138 28.33 -4.74 -4.00
N THR A 139 28.35 -5.78 -3.17
CA THR A 139 28.85 -7.11 -3.56
C THR A 139 27.77 -8.19 -3.58
N ALA A 140 26.58 -7.91 -3.07
CA ALA A 140 25.48 -8.86 -3.01
C ALA A 140 24.19 -8.21 -3.56
N ALA A 141 23.64 -8.84 -4.57
CA ALA A 141 22.39 -8.40 -5.20
C ALA A 141 21.66 -9.55 -5.89
N PHE A 142 20.33 -9.48 -5.91
CA PHE A 142 19.49 -10.27 -6.81
C PHE A 142 18.37 -9.42 -7.42
N LYS A 143 17.88 -9.85 -8.57
CA LYS A 143 16.76 -9.19 -9.26
C LYS A 143 15.51 -10.04 -9.23
N ILE A 144 14.39 -9.41 -8.87
CA ILE A 144 13.03 -9.89 -9.07
C ILE A 144 12.57 -9.32 -10.41
N GLN A 145 12.50 -10.17 -11.43
CA GLN A 145 12.32 -9.72 -12.83
C GLN A 145 10.92 -9.14 -13.07
N ASP A 146 9.89 -9.79 -12.53
CA ASP A 146 8.49 -9.46 -12.80
C ASP A 146 7.88 -8.48 -11.78
N ASP A 147 8.73 -7.78 -11.02
CA ASP A 147 8.25 -6.72 -10.13
C ASP A 147 8.06 -5.41 -10.89
N GLY A 148 7.18 -4.58 -10.34
CA GLY A 148 6.80 -3.32 -10.96
C GLY A 148 6.54 -2.21 -9.97
N GLN A 149 6.15 -1.08 -10.53
CA GLN A 149 5.77 0.12 -9.80
C GLN A 149 4.65 0.87 -10.50
N ILE A 150 3.99 1.74 -9.75
CA ILE A 150 3.00 2.71 -10.24
C ILE A 150 3.29 4.10 -9.66
N HIS A 151 2.63 5.10 -10.17
CA HIS A 151 2.55 6.41 -9.53
C HIS A 151 1.38 6.42 -8.52
N ALA A 152 1.68 6.25 -7.23
CA ALA A 152 0.66 6.06 -6.17
C ALA A 152 -0.39 7.17 -6.12
N ASN A 153 0.01 8.42 -6.35
CA ASN A 153 -0.90 9.57 -6.36
C ASN A 153 -1.86 9.50 -7.54
N LEU A 154 -1.37 9.18 -8.75
CA LEU A 154 -2.21 9.01 -9.94
C LEU A 154 -3.14 7.82 -9.79
N TYR A 155 -2.66 6.74 -9.16
CA TYR A 155 -3.48 5.56 -8.85
C TYR A 155 -4.64 5.92 -7.91
N THR A 156 -4.37 6.63 -6.82
CA THR A 156 -5.42 7.08 -5.89
C THR A 156 -6.41 8.04 -6.59
N GLN A 157 -5.92 8.95 -7.43
CA GLN A 157 -6.77 9.85 -8.22
C GLN A 157 -7.63 9.09 -9.23
N ALA A 158 -7.06 8.11 -9.93
CA ALA A 158 -7.79 7.29 -10.89
C ALA A 158 -8.88 6.45 -10.20
N LEU A 159 -8.57 5.81 -9.06
CA LEU A 159 -9.55 5.11 -8.26
C LEU A 159 -10.68 6.04 -7.79
N THR A 160 -10.33 7.23 -7.29
CA THR A 160 -11.32 8.23 -6.85
C THR A 160 -12.24 8.62 -8.02
N LYS A 161 -11.67 8.96 -9.17
CA LYS A 161 -12.46 9.34 -10.36
C LYS A 161 -13.34 8.20 -10.84
N ALA A 162 -12.84 6.97 -10.88
CA ALA A 162 -13.60 5.79 -11.25
C ALA A 162 -14.80 5.58 -10.31
N VAL A 163 -14.59 5.74 -9.00
CA VAL A 163 -15.63 5.52 -7.99
C VAL A 163 -16.71 6.61 -8.01
N ILE A 164 -16.34 7.89 -8.12
CA ILE A 164 -17.32 8.99 -8.16
C ILE A 164 -18.15 9.00 -9.46
N SER A 165 -17.71 8.32 -10.51
CA SER A 165 -18.47 8.16 -11.75
C SER A 165 -19.53 7.05 -11.66
N GLN A 166 -19.53 6.23 -10.61
CA GLN A 166 -20.50 5.17 -10.40
C GLN A 166 -21.87 5.74 -9.96
N LYS A 167 -22.96 5.21 -10.51
CA LYS A 167 -24.32 5.69 -10.22
C LYS A 167 -24.78 5.40 -8.78
N ASN A 168 -24.20 4.40 -8.15
CA ASN A 168 -24.58 3.91 -6.82
C ASN A 168 -23.63 4.37 -5.70
N THR A 169 -22.68 5.25 -6.00
CA THR A 169 -21.63 5.64 -5.05
C THR A 169 -21.51 7.15 -4.92
N GLN A 170 -21.43 7.63 -3.67
CA GLN A 170 -21.16 9.02 -3.32
C GLN A 170 -19.94 9.11 -2.39
N LEU A 171 -19.03 10.04 -2.68
CA LEU A 171 -17.86 10.33 -1.86
C LEU A 171 -18.09 11.62 -1.05
N TYR A 172 -18.02 11.50 0.26
CA TYR A 172 -18.03 12.59 1.24
C TYR A 172 -16.58 12.88 1.68
N SER A 173 -15.92 13.74 0.92
CA SER A 173 -14.56 14.21 1.26
C SER A 173 -14.63 15.33 2.30
N HIS A 174 -13.51 15.55 3.02
CA HIS A 174 -13.43 16.52 4.13
C HIS A 174 -14.48 16.27 5.23
N THR A 175 -14.87 15.00 5.40
CA THR A 175 -15.88 14.59 6.36
C THR A 175 -15.26 13.63 7.34
N GLU A 176 -15.07 14.06 8.59
CA GLU A 176 -14.52 13.21 9.65
C GLU A 176 -15.62 12.41 10.31
N VAL A 177 -15.41 11.09 10.44
CA VAL A 177 -16.24 10.25 11.30
C VAL A 177 -15.76 10.45 12.74
N THR A 178 -16.66 10.92 13.58
CA THR A 178 -16.39 11.26 14.99
C THR A 178 -16.78 10.15 15.94
N HIS A 179 -17.85 9.39 15.61
CA HIS A 179 -18.36 8.31 16.44
C HIS A 179 -19.22 7.33 15.63
N ILE A 180 -19.27 6.06 16.05
CA ILE A 180 -20.10 5.01 15.47
C ILE A 180 -20.98 4.44 16.57
N GLU A 181 -22.28 4.35 16.30
CA GLU A 181 -23.24 3.66 17.15
C GLU A 181 -23.75 2.40 16.45
N LYS A 182 -23.78 1.28 17.18
CA LYS A 182 -24.34 0.03 16.69
C LYS A 182 -25.78 -0.12 17.19
N HIS A 183 -26.69 -0.44 16.27
CA HIS A 183 -28.09 -0.74 16.56
C HIS A 183 -28.40 -2.20 16.23
N ARG A 184 -29.62 -2.63 16.52
CA ARG A 184 -30.09 -3.98 16.19
C ARG A 184 -30.01 -4.25 14.68
N ASP A 185 -30.41 -3.26 13.87
CA ASP A 185 -30.61 -3.41 12.43
C ASP A 185 -29.63 -2.53 11.60
N GLY A 186 -28.47 -2.16 12.15
CA GLY A 186 -27.48 -1.36 11.44
C GLY A 186 -26.65 -0.45 12.32
N TYR A 187 -26.22 0.68 11.75
CA TYR A 187 -25.28 1.62 12.37
C TYR A 187 -25.72 3.06 12.14
N THR A 188 -25.44 3.92 13.11
CA THR A 188 -25.40 5.37 12.91
C THR A 188 -23.94 5.81 12.92
N VAL A 189 -23.52 6.44 11.82
CA VAL A 189 -22.18 7.02 11.65
C VAL A 189 -22.28 8.52 11.83
N HIS A 190 -21.77 9.03 12.95
CA HIS A 190 -21.72 10.46 13.24
C HIS A 190 -20.50 11.06 12.56
N THR A 191 -20.71 12.18 11.89
CA THR A 191 -19.65 12.85 11.15
C THR A 191 -19.62 14.35 11.49
N SER A 192 -18.54 15.02 11.10
CA SER A 192 -18.43 16.49 11.19
C SER A 192 -19.51 17.26 10.40
N GLN A 193 -20.28 16.56 9.55
CA GLN A 193 -21.34 17.16 8.70
C GLN A 193 -22.75 16.62 9.00
N GLY A 194 -22.91 15.85 10.09
CA GLY A 194 -24.17 15.25 10.49
C GLY A 194 -24.09 13.72 10.62
N ALA A 195 -25.20 13.08 10.92
CA ALA A 195 -25.28 11.64 11.10
C ALA A 195 -25.81 10.93 9.85
N MET A 196 -25.29 9.73 9.57
CA MET A 196 -25.70 8.88 8.45
C MET A 196 -26.04 7.47 8.95
N MET A 197 -27.11 6.89 8.41
CA MET A 197 -27.55 5.52 8.72
C MET A 197 -26.96 4.52 7.72
N ALA A 198 -26.48 3.37 8.18
CA ALA A 198 -25.99 2.28 7.37
C ALA A 198 -26.58 0.92 7.78
N ASP A 199 -26.93 0.10 6.80
CA ASP A 199 -27.28 -1.32 7.00
C ASP A 199 -26.00 -2.17 7.09
N LEU A 200 -24.99 -1.77 6.31
CA LEU A 200 -23.66 -2.42 6.25
C LEU A 200 -22.56 -1.37 6.42
N LEU A 201 -21.51 -1.75 7.14
CA LEU A 201 -20.37 -0.89 7.42
C LEU A 201 -19.05 -1.56 7.06
N VAL A 202 -18.16 -0.84 6.36
CA VAL A 202 -16.79 -1.23 6.08
C VAL A 202 -15.84 -0.22 6.71
N ILE A 203 -14.96 -0.68 7.58
CA ILE A 203 -13.91 0.14 8.19
C ILE A 203 -12.61 -0.03 7.40
N ALA A 204 -12.25 0.98 6.60
CA ALA A 204 -11.03 1.04 5.78
C ALA A 204 -10.19 2.28 6.12
N ALA A 205 -10.24 2.72 7.38
CA ALA A 205 -9.69 3.98 7.87
C ALA A 205 -8.18 3.92 8.22
N GLY A 206 -7.46 2.92 7.71
CA GLY A 206 -6.02 2.76 7.93
C GLY A 206 -5.67 2.70 9.42
N ALA A 207 -4.69 3.47 9.86
CA ALA A 207 -4.21 3.46 11.25
C ALA A 207 -5.30 3.88 12.28
N TRP A 208 -6.37 4.56 11.85
CA TRP A 208 -7.48 4.99 12.71
C TRP A 208 -8.57 3.95 12.86
N SER A 209 -8.49 2.80 12.16
CA SER A 209 -9.53 1.76 12.17
C SER A 209 -9.80 1.21 13.57
N GLY A 210 -8.76 0.96 14.38
CA GLY A 210 -8.92 0.48 15.74
C GLY A 210 -9.65 1.47 16.65
N LYS A 211 -9.34 2.77 16.51
CA LYS A 211 -10.03 3.82 17.26
C LYS A 211 -11.52 3.86 16.96
N LEU A 212 -11.90 3.79 15.69
CA LEU A 212 -13.31 3.81 15.27
C LEU A 212 -14.08 2.55 15.73
N LEU A 213 -13.44 1.39 15.70
CA LEU A 213 -14.06 0.14 16.16
C LEU A 213 -14.24 0.08 17.67
N SER A 214 -13.42 0.81 18.44
CA SER A 214 -13.56 0.90 19.90
C SER A 214 -14.89 1.53 20.33
N ASP A 215 -15.48 2.41 19.51
CA ASP A 215 -16.79 3.01 19.77
C ASP A 215 -17.91 1.96 19.91
N ILE A 216 -17.77 0.82 19.25
CA ILE A 216 -18.73 -0.29 19.28
C ILE A 216 -18.14 -1.52 19.99
N HIS A 217 -17.24 -1.29 20.94
CA HIS A 217 -16.62 -2.29 21.83
C HIS A 217 -15.83 -3.39 21.09
N ILE A 218 -15.25 -3.07 19.94
CA ILE A 218 -14.39 -3.97 19.18
C ILE A 218 -12.94 -3.50 19.29
N SER A 219 -12.09 -4.32 19.91
CA SER A 219 -10.64 -4.07 20.00
C SER A 219 -9.93 -4.58 18.75
N LEU A 220 -9.30 -3.68 18.03
CA LEU A 220 -8.48 -4.01 16.87
C LEU A 220 -7.09 -3.37 16.99
N PRO A 221 -6.01 -4.16 17.07
CA PRO A 221 -4.67 -3.65 17.34
C PRO A 221 -4.03 -3.03 16.10
N THR A 222 -4.47 -1.83 15.71
CA THR A 222 -3.82 -1.03 14.67
C THR A 222 -2.97 0.08 15.28
N ARG A 223 -1.76 0.27 14.75
CA ARG A 223 -0.80 1.29 15.19
C ARG A 223 -0.31 2.12 14.00
N PRO A 224 0.08 3.38 14.21
CA PRO A 224 0.70 4.21 13.18
C PRO A 224 2.19 3.89 13.04
N VAL A 225 2.68 3.86 11.81
CA VAL A 225 4.11 3.96 11.51
C VAL A 225 4.33 5.09 10.53
N LYS A 226 4.88 6.20 11.02
CA LYS A 226 5.24 7.34 10.19
C LYS A 226 6.43 6.99 9.30
N GLY A 227 6.43 7.49 8.07
CA GLY A 227 7.54 7.33 7.15
C GLY A 227 7.74 8.56 6.29
N ASP A 228 8.95 9.12 6.34
CA ASP A 228 9.36 10.20 5.47
C ASP A 228 9.85 9.69 4.12
N VAL A 229 9.55 10.44 3.07
CA VAL A 229 9.96 10.19 1.70
C VAL A 229 10.40 11.49 1.03
N LYS A 230 11.24 11.34 0.02
CA LYS A 230 11.83 12.44 -0.74
C LYS A 230 11.71 12.15 -2.23
N LEU A 231 11.26 13.12 -3.02
CA LEU A 231 11.34 13.10 -4.48
C LEU A 231 12.48 14.01 -4.90
N VAL A 232 13.42 13.44 -5.65
CA VAL A 232 14.59 14.14 -6.16
C VAL A 232 14.66 14.03 -7.68
N GLU A 233 15.44 14.93 -8.30
CA GLU A 233 15.69 14.95 -9.75
C GLU A 233 17.19 15.03 -10.03
N THR A 234 17.66 14.29 -11.02
CA THR A 234 19.04 14.30 -11.50
C THR A 234 19.12 14.89 -12.90
N GLN A 235 20.30 15.34 -13.31
CA GLN A 235 20.51 15.92 -14.65
C GLN A 235 20.33 14.88 -15.78
N SER A 236 20.67 13.62 -15.50
CA SER A 236 20.57 12.50 -16.46
C SER A 236 19.98 11.28 -15.78
N PRO A 237 19.40 10.32 -16.54
CA PRO A 237 18.87 9.09 -15.96
C PRO A 237 20.00 8.23 -15.37
N ILE A 238 19.83 7.77 -14.13
CA ILE A 238 20.82 6.94 -13.42
C ILE A 238 20.31 5.53 -13.10
N LEU A 239 19.00 5.32 -13.15
CA LEU A 239 18.38 4.03 -12.81
C LEU A 239 17.02 3.90 -13.51
N LYS A 240 16.68 2.69 -13.99
CA LYS A 240 15.37 2.36 -14.56
C LYS A 240 14.58 1.35 -13.71
N THR A 241 15.27 0.60 -12.87
CA THR A 241 14.74 -0.50 -12.06
C THR A 241 14.64 -0.04 -10.61
N THR A 242 13.59 -0.41 -9.89
CA THR A 242 13.50 -0.15 -8.45
C THR A 242 14.70 -0.77 -7.73
N LEU A 243 15.35 -0.01 -6.86
CA LEU A 243 16.45 -0.46 -6.05
C LEU A 243 16.02 -0.49 -4.58
N PHE A 244 16.19 -1.63 -3.92
CA PHE A 244 15.81 -1.83 -2.52
C PHE A 244 17.00 -2.36 -1.71
N ASN A 245 17.41 -1.63 -0.71
CA ASN A 245 18.47 -2.07 0.20
C ASN A 245 17.89 -2.86 1.37
N ALA A 246 18.62 -3.86 1.81
CA ALA A 246 18.25 -4.69 2.96
C ALA A 246 18.07 -3.91 4.28
N ASN A 247 18.62 -2.70 4.39
CA ASN A 247 18.38 -1.78 5.51
C ASN A 247 17.02 -1.04 5.46
N GLY A 248 16.19 -1.28 4.43
CA GLY A 248 14.87 -0.70 4.26
C GLY A 248 14.79 0.57 3.41
N CYS A 249 15.95 1.16 3.03
CA CYS A 249 15.95 2.27 2.07
C CYS A 249 15.71 1.76 0.65
N TYR A 250 14.92 2.51 -0.13
CA TYR A 250 14.64 2.19 -1.52
C TYR A 250 14.66 3.43 -2.41
N ILE A 251 14.91 3.20 -3.70
CA ILE A 251 14.89 4.21 -4.74
C ILE A 251 13.98 3.73 -5.86
N VAL A 252 12.89 4.45 -6.11
CA VAL A 252 11.91 4.13 -7.15
C VAL A 252 12.02 5.14 -8.27
N PRO A 253 12.46 4.74 -9.47
CA PRO A 253 12.54 5.63 -10.63
C PRO A 253 11.15 6.15 -11.01
N LYS A 254 11.07 7.41 -11.37
CA LYS A 254 9.87 8.09 -11.89
C LYS A 254 10.21 8.76 -13.21
N HIS A 255 9.20 9.23 -13.94
CA HIS A 255 9.42 9.99 -15.19
C HIS A 255 10.29 11.23 -14.94
N HIS A 256 10.93 11.73 -16.00
CA HIS A 256 11.73 12.97 -16.02
C HIS A 256 12.95 12.94 -15.08
N ASN A 257 13.70 11.82 -15.05
CA ASN A 257 14.91 11.64 -14.22
C ASN A 257 14.64 11.90 -12.72
N ARG A 258 13.42 11.64 -12.28
CA ARG A 258 13.03 11.76 -10.88
C ARG A 258 13.11 10.41 -10.18
N TYR A 259 13.44 10.47 -8.91
CA TYR A 259 13.59 9.29 -8.06
C TYR A 259 12.91 9.54 -6.72
N LEU A 260 12.00 8.64 -6.37
CA LEU A 260 11.41 8.65 -5.04
C LEU A 260 12.31 7.83 -4.12
N ILE A 261 12.84 8.48 -3.09
CA ILE A 261 13.69 7.88 -2.06
C ILE A 261 12.83 7.69 -0.80
N GLY A 262 12.80 6.49 -0.27
CA GLY A 262 12.03 6.12 0.91
C GLY A 262 12.59 4.89 1.60
N ALA A 263 12.03 4.47 2.72
CA ALA A 263 11.34 5.35 3.61
C ALA A 263 11.77 5.05 5.04
N THR A 264 11.75 6.06 5.87
CA THR A 264 11.96 5.89 7.31
C THR A 264 10.78 5.15 7.95
N SER A 265 10.95 4.73 9.19
CA SER A 265 9.90 4.07 9.97
C SER A 265 9.99 4.49 11.43
N GLU A 266 9.05 5.33 11.86
CA GLU A 266 8.89 5.77 13.24
C GLU A 266 7.60 5.21 13.79
N TRP A 267 7.74 4.32 14.75
CA TRP A 267 6.63 3.63 15.40
C TRP A 267 5.87 4.55 16.33
N ASP A 268 4.54 4.37 16.37
CA ASP A 268 3.61 5.13 17.22
C ASP A 268 3.66 6.66 17.03
N ASN A 269 4.15 7.11 15.89
CA ASN A 269 4.23 8.53 15.56
C ASN A 269 3.08 8.92 14.62
N TRP A 270 2.27 9.89 15.08
CA TRP A 270 1.13 10.46 14.35
C TRP A 270 1.46 11.78 13.66
N SER A 271 2.69 12.30 13.80
CA SER A 271 3.08 13.56 13.16
C SER A 271 3.03 13.44 11.64
N THR A 272 2.59 14.50 10.99
CA THR A 272 2.58 14.66 9.53
C THR A 272 3.72 15.55 9.01
N ASP A 273 4.58 16.03 9.91
CA ASP A 273 5.72 16.87 9.55
C ASP A 273 6.95 16.01 9.24
N ASN A 274 7.74 16.47 8.25
CA ASN A 274 9.01 15.83 7.96
C ASN A 274 10.01 16.08 9.09
N ASP A 275 10.80 15.06 9.43
CA ASP A 275 11.91 15.17 10.37
C ASP A 275 13.23 15.36 9.60
N ALA A 276 14.03 16.35 10.04
CA ALA A 276 15.31 16.68 9.39
C ALA A 276 16.33 15.51 9.48
N SER A 277 16.34 14.78 10.59
CA SER A 277 17.22 13.63 10.79
C SER A 277 16.84 12.47 9.85
N ASN A 278 15.55 12.25 9.65
CA ASN A 278 15.02 11.28 8.71
C ASN A 278 15.36 11.64 7.25
N LEU A 279 15.19 12.90 6.88
CA LEU A 279 15.55 13.37 5.54
C LEU A 279 17.06 13.23 5.29
N LYS A 280 17.89 13.49 6.31
CA LYS A 280 19.33 13.24 6.25
C LYS A 280 19.65 11.75 6.11
N TRP A 281 18.98 10.87 6.87
CA TRP A 281 19.14 9.43 6.74
C TRP A 281 18.82 8.93 5.32
N LEU A 282 17.75 9.45 4.70
CA LEU A 282 17.39 9.14 3.32
C LEU A 282 18.50 9.57 2.33
N ASP A 283 19.11 10.75 2.53
CA ASP A 283 20.23 11.20 1.71
C ASP A 283 21.43 10.29 1.87
N ASP A 284 21.85 10.04 3.10
CA ASP A 284 23.02 9.21 3.40
C ASP A 284 22.85 7.81 2.80
N LYS A 285 21.70 7.16 3.05
CA LYS A 285 21.46 5.77 2.58
C LYS A 285 21.24 5.67 1.08
N SER A 286 20.58 6.63 0.46
CA SER A 286 20.43 6.62 -1.01
C SER A 286 21.75 6.88 -1.73
N GLN A 287 22.62 7.73 -1.21
CA GLN A 287 23.95 8.00 -1.74
C GLN A 287 24.93 6.84 -1.51
N GLU A 288 24.75 6.05 -0.43
CA GLU A 288 25.44 4.77 -0.24
C GLU A 288 25.05 3.75 -1.33
N MET A 289 23.83 3.80 -1.85
CA MET A 289 23.37 2.91 -2.92
C MET A 289 23.80 3.43 -4.30
N LEU A 290 23.54 4.71 -4.56
CA LEU A 290 23.83 5.42 -5.83
C LEU A 290 24.58 6.72 -5.56
N PRO A 291 25.92 6.74 -5.64
CA PRO A 291 26.73 7.93 -5.37
C PRO A 291 26.38 9.16 -6.21
N GLN A 292 25.81 8.98 -7.41
CA GLN A 292 25.35 10.07 -8.28
C GLN A 292 24.24 10.91 -7.66
N LEU A 293 23.52 10.38 -6.67
CA LEU A 293 22.52 11.14 -5.93
C LEU A 293 23.12 12.23 -5.02
N ARG A 294 24.45 12.36 -4.91
CA ARG A 294 25.07 13.52 -4.22
C ARG A 294 24.73 14.84 -4.88
N ASN A 295 24.48 14.85 -6.18
CA ASN A 295 24.21 16.05 -6.99
C ASN A 295 22.74 16.11 -7.44
N HIS A 296 21.79 15.75 -6.56
CA HIS A 296 20.37 15.81 -6.86
C HIS A 296 19.74 17.16 -6.50
N ARG A 297 18.63 17.50 -7.15
CA ARG A 297 17.75 18.58 -6.76
C ARG A 297 16.54 17.99 -6.01
N ILE A 298 16.26 18.48 -4.81
CA ILE A 298 15.05 18.10 -4.08
C ILE A 298 13.84 18.76 -4.76
N ILE A 299 12.87 17.96 -5.15
CA ILE A 299 11.60 18.43 -5.74
C ILE A 299 10.54 18.58 -4.65
N LYS A 300 10.44 17.59 -3.76
CA LYS A 300 9.44 17.55 -2.69
C LYS A 300 9.83 16.56 -1.61
N THR A 301 9.43 16.87 -0.38
CA THR A 301 9.42 15.92 0.74
C THR A 301 8.01 15.82 1.31
N TRP A 302 7.65 14.68 1.83
CA TRP A 302 6.38 14.47 2.53
C TRP A 302 6.46 13.24 3.42
N THR A 303 5.44 13.07 4.25
CA THR A 303 5.32 11.94 5.15
C THR A 303 3.99 11.22 4.95
N GLY A 304 3.91 9.98 5.41
CA GLY A 304 2.68 9.20 5.46
C GLY A 304 2.64 8.31 6.69
N ILE A 305 1.43 8.04 7.16
CA ILE A 305 1.20 7.20 8.33
C ILE A 305 0.68 5.85 7.85
N ARG A 306 1.53 4.81 7.94
CA ARG A 306 1.17 3.45 7.56
C ARG A 306 0.40 2.77 8.69
N PRO A 307 -0.69 2.08 8.38
CA PRO A 307 -1.38 1.23 9.35
C PRO A 307 -0.61 -0.09 9.52
N ILE A 308 -0.24 -0.43 10.75
CA ILE A 308 0.36 -1.72 11.06
C ILE A 308 -0.47 -2.45 12.09
N THR A 309 -0.47 -3.77 12.03
CA THR A 309 -1.02 -4.68 13.04
C THR A 309 0.13 -5.31 13.83
N HIS A 310 -0.19 -5.98 14.92
CA HIS A 310 0.83 -6.58 15.81
C HIS A 310 1.77 -7.57 15.08
N GLN A 311 1.27 -8.30 14.06
CA GLN A 311 2.04 -9.34 13.34
C GLN A 311 2.45 -8.91 11.93
N GLU A 312 2.32 -7.64 11.58
CA GLU A 312 2.53 -7.11 10.22
C GLU A 312 1.64 -7.76 9.14
N VAL A 313 0.63 -8.54 9.55
CA VAL A 313 -0.36 -9.17 8.68
C VAL A 313 -1.60 -8.29 8.64
N PRO A 314 -2.14 -7.94 7.46
CA PRO A 314 -3.35 -7.13 7.40
C PRO A 314 -4.53 -7.84 8.04
N ILE A 315 -5.44 -7.05 8.60
CA ILE A 315 -6.73 -7.53 9.11
C ILE A 315 -7.80 -7.12 8.08
N MET A 316 -8.47 -8.12 7.51
CA MET A 316 -9.47 -7.91 6.47
C MET A 316 -10.50 -9.05 6.43
N GLY A 317 -11.76 -8.70 6.21
CA GLY A 317 -12.88 -9.64 6.19
C GLY A 317 -14.03 -9.20 7.09
N PRO A 318 -15.01 -10.09 7.30
CA PRO A 318 -16.15 -9.82 8.18
C PRO A 318 -15.74 -9.85 9.67
N ILE A 319 -16.29 -8.92 10.42
CA ILE A 319 -16.35 -8.94 11.89
C ILE A 319 -17.72 -9.50 12.33
N SER A 320 -18.75 -9.15 11.58
CA SER A 320 -20.12 -9.66 11.72
C SER A 320 -20.78 -9.64 10.33
N PRO A 321 -22.01 -10.17 10.18
CA PRO A 321 -22.71 -10.16 8.90
C PRO A 321 -22.91 -8.77 8.30
N SER A 322 -22.91 -7.71 9.12
CA SER A 322 -23.09 -6.33 8.69
C SER A 322 -21.88 -5.41 8.88
N LEU A 323 -20.74 -5.93 9.39
CA LEU A 323 -19.53 -5.18 9.68
C LEU A 323 -18.31 -5.85 9.08
N PHE A 324 -17.57 -5.11 8.27
CA PHE A 324 -16.36 -5.55 7.61
C PHE A 324 -15.19 -4.62 7.93
N VAL A 325 -13.97 -5.12 7.86
CA VAL A 325 -12.75 -4.34 8.05
C VAL A 325 -11.72 -4.63 6.98
N ALA A 326 -10.93 -3.63 6.58
CA ALA A 326 -9.77 -3.77 5.70
C ALA A 326 -8.70 -2.76 6.12
N THR A 327 -7.76 -3.19 6.95
CA THR A 327 -6.71 -2.34 7.52
C THR A 327 -5.42 -3.10 7.82
N GLY A 328 -4.39 -2.39 8.28
CA GLY A 328 -3.14 -3.02 8.70
C GLY A 328 -2.23 -3.47 7.56
N HIS A 329 -2.44 -2.98 6.34
CA HIS A 329 -1.68 -3.40 5.15
C HIS A 329 -0.23 -2.89 5.13
N TYR A 330 0.17 -2.07 6.09
CA TYR A 330 1.51 -1.54 6.33
C TYR A 330 2.17 -1.04 5.03
N ARG A 331 3.17 -1.74 4.52
CA ARG A 331 3.92 -1.39 3.30
C ARG A 331 3.23 -1.87 2.02
N ASN A 332 2.31 -2.82 2.13
CA ASN A 332 1.73 -3.56 1.01
C ASN A 332 0.38 -3.00 0.52
N GLY A 333 -0.07 -1.86 1.03
CA GLY A 333 -1.40 -1.32 0.71
C GLY A 333 -1.63 -1.08 -0.79
N ILE A 334 -0.68 -0.46 -1.48
CA ILE A 334 -0.77 -0.24 -2.94
C ILE A 334 -0.83 -1.58 -3.67
N LEU A 335 0.12 -2.47 -3.38
CA LEU A 335 0.18 -3.80 -3.98
C LEU A 335 -1.11 -4.59 -3.79
N LEU A 336 -1.61 -4.66 -2.55
CA LEU A 336 -2.73 -5.54 -2.19
C LEU A 336 -4.11 -4.99 -2.60
N SER A 337 -4.22 -3.68 -2.87
CA SER A 337 -5.53 -3.04 -3.09
C SER A 337 -6.36 -3.67 -4.22
N PRO A 338 -5.81 -4.18 -5.36
CA PRO A 338 -6.61 -4.84 -6.38
C PRO A 338 -7.31 -6.11 -5.87
N ILE A 339 -6.54 -7.02 -5.27
CA ILE A 339 -7.08 -8.31 -4.82
C ILE A 339 -7.98 -8.15 -3.59
N VAL A 340 -7.61 -7.26 -2.65
CA VAL A 340 -8.44 -6.96 -1.46
C VAL A 340 -9.76 -6.33 -1.89
N GLY A 341 -9.74 -5.41 -2.86
CA GLY A 341 -10.97 -4.84 -3.42
C GLY A 341 -11.91 -5.92 -3.95
N GLN A 342 -11.39 -6.87 -4.73
CA GLN A 342 -12.18 -7.98 -5.28
C GLN A 342 -12.72 -8.92 -4.19
N LEU A 343 -11.86 -9.38 -3.30
CA LEU A 343 -12.24 -10.33 -2.24
C LEU A 343 -13.23 -9.73 -1.26
N MET A 344 -13.00 -8.50 -0.80
CA MET A 344 -13.91 -7.81 0.12
C MET A 344 -15.27 -7.55 -0.53
N ALA A 345 -15.31 -7.11 -1.78
CA ALA A 345 -16.56 -6.89 -2.49
C ALA A 345 -17.38 -8.17 -2.65
N LYS A 346 -16.73 -9.29 -2.97
CA LYS A 346 -17.36 -10.61 -3.02
C LYS A 346 -17.83 -11.09 -1.65
N ALA A 347 -17.00 -10.94 -0.62
CA ALA A 347 -17.35 -11.32 0.76
C ALA A 347 -18.56 -10.53 1.29
N ILE A 348 -18.66 -9.22 0.98
CA ILE A 348 -19.82 -8.37 1.31
C ILE A 348 -21.09 -8.90 0.63
N GLN A 349 -20.98 -9.52 -0.55
CA GLN A 349 -22.09 -10.13 -1.28
C GLN A 349 -22.34 -11.60 -0.88
N GLY A 350 -21.63 -12.14 0.11
CA GLY A 350 -21.83 -13.47 0.64
C GLY A 350 -21.13 -14.59 -0.14
N ASP A 351 -20.14 -14.27 -0.97
CA ASP A 351 -19.34 -15.26 -1.71
C ASP A 351 -18.49 -16.11 -0.76
N VAL A 352 -18.78 -17.39 -0.67
CA VAL A 352 -18.14 -18.33 0.27
C VAL A 352 -16.63 -18.48 -0.05
N GLN A 353 -16.25 -18.54 -1.32
CA GLN A 353 -14.85 -18.71 -1.71
C GLN A 353 -14.01 -17.48 -1.31
N ALA A 354 -14.57 -16.28 -1.42
CA ALA A 354 -13.92 -15.07 -0.96
C ALA A 354 -13.77 -15.04 0.57
N LEU A 355 -14.80 -15.48 1.30
CA LEU A 355 -14.76 -15.60 2.76
C LEU A 355 -13.69 -16.61 3.21
N ASP A 356 -13.59 -17.75 2.58
CA ASP A 356 -12.56 -18.76 2.87
C ASP A 356 -11.15 -18.22 2.57
N THR A 357 -10.98 -17.48 1.49
CA THR A 357 -9.70 -16.85 1.13
C THR A 357 -9.28 -15.78 2.14
N LEU A 358 -10.24 -15.06 2.71
CA LEU A 358 -10.00 -14.03 3.72
C LEU A 358 -9.81 -14.59 5.13
N GLN A 359 -10.18 -15.84 5.39
CA GLN A 359 -10.15 -16.47 6.72
C GLN A 359 -8.82 -16.28 7.47
N PRO A 360 -7.62 -16.43 6.87
CA PRO A 360 -6.35 -16.20 7.56
C PRO A 360 -6.12 -14.77 8.02
N PHE A 361 -6.91 -13.82 7.53
CA PHE A 361 -6.81 -12.38 7.78
C PHE A 361 -7.98 -11.82 8.57
N THR A 362 -8.99 -12.66 8.84
CA THR A 362 -10.19 -12.25 9.58
C THR A 362 -9.82 -11.98 11.03
N PRO A 363 -10.30 -10.88 11.64
CA PRO A 363 -9.99 -10.59 13.03
C PRO A 363 -10.59 -11.63 13.97
N ASN A 364 -9.77 -12.16 14.87
CA ASN A 364 -10.26 -12.91 16.02
C ASN A 364 -10.82 -11.93 17.04
N VAL A 365 -12.08 -11.53 16.86
CA VAL A 365 -12.75 -10.64 17.80
C VAL A 365 -13.41 -11.49 18.88
N GLN A 366 -12.85 -11.45 20.08
CA GLN A 366 -13.62 -11.84 21.26
C GLN A 366 -14.68 -10.75 21.48
N GLN A 367 -15.95 -11.08 21.26
CA GLN A 367 -17.06 -10.24 21.70
C GLN A 367 -17.09 -10.33 23.24
N ASN A 368 -16.64 -9.27 23.90
CA ASN A 368 -16.81 -9.10 25.33
C ASN A 368 -18.25 -8.71 25.66
#